data_d326bc5d38bdb7e1e125195d70ea34ed
#
_entry.id   d326bc5d38bdb7e1e125195d70ea34ed
#
_cell.length_a   1.000
_cell.length_b   1.000
_cell.length_c   1.000
_cell.angle_alpha   90.00
_cell.angle_beta   90.00
_cell.angle_gamma   90.00
#
_symmetry.space_group_name_H-M   'P 1'
#
loop_
_entity.id
_entity.type
_entity.pdbx_description
1 polymer ?
#
loop_
_entity_poly.entity_id
_entity_poly.type
_entity_poly.pdbx_seq_one_letter_code
_entity_poly.pdbx_strand_id
1 'polypeptide(L)'
;MNGYKESLRQYFSVQAKALRKKRKLTQEEMSEQLHITVRAYGDLERGCSCCSAIDLLFFLLMLEPDELTAFLAQMKKQFREQDQQEVA
;
A
#
# COMPACT_ATOMS: atom_id res chain seq x y z
N MET A 1 11.80 -15.72 7.70
CA MET A 1 11.25 -14.35 7.69
C MET A 1 10.91 -13.92 6.28
N ASN A 2 9.78 -13.24 6.12
CA ASN A 2 9.32 -12.83 4.80
C ASN A 2 9.64 -11.36 4.54
N GLY A 3 10.76 -11.09 3.85
CA GLY A 3 11.19 -9.73 3.52
C GLY A 3 10.23 -9.03 2.57
N TYR A 4 9.52 -9.78 1.73
CA TYR A 4 8.55 -9.20 0.81
C TYR A 4 7.36 -8.62 1.55
N LYS A 5 6.89 -9.30 2.59
CA LYS A 5 5.77 -8.81 3.39
C LYS A 5 6.14 -7.52 4.10
N GLU A 6 7.35 -7.45 4.63
CA GLU A 6 7.84 -6.24 5.29
C GLU A 6 7.95 -5.08 4.31
N SER A 7 8.50 -5.33 3.12
CA SER A 7 8.63 -4.32 2.08
C SER A 7 7.26 -3.81 1.65
N LEU A 8 6.30 -4.73 1.46
CA LEU A 8 4.95 -4.34 1.08
C LEU A 8 4.28 -3.52 2.17
N ARG A 9 4.43 -3.92 3.43
CA ARG A 9 3.84 -3.22 4.56
C ARG A 9 4.29 -1.76 4.60
N GLN A 10 5.59 -1.54 4.46
CA GLN A 10 6.15 -0.20 4.49
C GLN A 10 5.76 0.61 3.25
N TYR A 11 5.85 0.00 2.09
CA TYR A 11 5.52 0.68 0.84
C TYR A 11 4.05 1.07 0.80
N PHE A 12 3.17 0.14 1.18
CA PHE A 12 1.74 0.42 1.17
C PHE A 12 1.38 1.55 2.13
N SER A 13 1.98 1.57 3.33
CA SER A 13 1.66 2.62 4.30
C SER A 13 1.98 4.01 3.76
N VAL A 14 3.13 4.15 3.12
CA VAL A 14 3.55 5.43 2.54
C VAL A 14 2.64 5.82 1.38
N GLN A 15 2.34 4.88 0.50
CA GLN A 15 1.53 5.15 -0.68
C GLN A 15 0.08 5.46 -0.33
N ALA A 16 -0.48 4.74 0.64
CA ALA A 16 -1.86 4.97 1.07
C ALA A 16 -2.02 6.37 1.66
N LYS A 17 -1.08 6.75 2.52
CA LYS A 17 -1.11 8.08 3.13
C LYS A 17 -0.96 9.17 2.08
N ALA A 18 -0.04 8.97 1.12
CA ALA A 18 0.19 9.94 0.05
C ALA A 18 -1.05 10.11 -0.82
N LEU A 19 -1.69 9.01 -1.19
CA LEU A 19 -2.91 9.06 -2.00
C LEU A 19 -4.04 9.74 -1.24
N ARG A 20 -4.20 9.40 0.03
CA ARG A 20 -5.24 10.00 0.86
C ARG A 20 -5.09 11.52 0.91
N LYS A 21 -3.86 12.00 1.14
CA LYS A 21 -3.60 13.43 1.21
C LYS A 21 -3.78 14.10 -0.15
N LYS A 22 -3.36 13.45 -1.21
CA LYS A 22 -3.53 13.96 -2.57
C LYS A 22 -5.00 14.14 -2.91
N ARG A 23 -5.84 13.19 -2.50
CA ARG A 23 -7.29 13.23 -2.74
C ARG A 23 -8.03 14.03 -1.67
N LYS A 24 -7.33 14.54 -0.67
CA LYS A 24 -7.90 15.34 0.43
C LYS A 24 -8.99 14.56 1.19
N LEU A 25 -8.72 13.28 1.40
CA LEU A 25 -9.64 12.41 2.14
C LEU A 25 -9.23 12.30 3.59
N THR A 26 -10.22 12.14 4.46
CA THR A 26 -9.96 11.77 5.86
C THR A 26 -9.64 10.29 5.93
N GLN A 27 -9.11 9.84 7.09
CA GLN A 27 -8.89 8.40 7.30
C GLN A 27 -10.20 7.63 7.23
N GLU A 28 -11.28 8.22 7.74
CA GLU A 28 -12.61 7.60 7.66
C GLU A 28 -13.03 7.39 6.22
N GLU A 29 -12.90 8.43 5.40
CA GLU A 29 -13.27 8.34 3.99
C GLU A 29 -12.42 7.31 3.26
N MET A 30 -11.12 7.28 3.57
CA MET A 30 -10.24 6.30 2.96
C MET A 30 -10.60 4.88 3.36
N SER A 31 -10.95 4.67 4.62
CA SER A 31 -11.37 3.35 5.10
C SER A 31 -12.62 2.88 4.37
N GLU A 32 -13.54 3.79 4.08
CA GLU A 32 -14.75 3.46 3.32
C GLU A 32 -14.39 3.01 1.89
N GLN A 33 -13.42 3.68 1.27
CA GLN A 33 -12.98 3.31 -0.08
C GLN A 33 -12.38 1.90 -0.10
N LEU A 34 -11.73 1.50 0.97
CA LEU A 34 -11.09 0.18 1.06
C LEU A 34 -12.01 -0.86 1.69
N HIS A 35 -13.21 -0.47 2.11
CA HIS A 35 -14.18 -1.38 2.73
C HIS A 35 -13.67 -2.04 4.00
N ILE A 36 -12.96 -1.26 4.82
CA ILE A 36 -12.43 -1.72 6.11
C ILE A 36 -12.79 -0.70 7.18
N THR A 37 -12.56 -1.05 8.45
CA THR A 37 -12.82 -0.13 9.55
C THR A 37 -11.78 0.98 9.57
N VAL A 38 -12.13 2.10 10.16
CA VAL A 38 -11.19 3.22 10.28
C VAL A 38 -9.98 2.83 11.13
N ARG A 39 -10.18 1.96 12.12
CA ARG A 39 -9.06 1.46 12.94
C ARG A 39 -8.11 0.59 12.10
N ALA A 40 -8.67 -0.30 11.29
CA ALA A 40 -7.86 -1.15 10.41
C ALA A 40 -7.08 -0.29 9.42
N TYR A 41 -7.71 0.71 8.86
CA TYR A 41 -7.02 1.61 7.94
C TYR A 41 -5.90 2.37 8.65
N GLY A 42 -6.16 2.86 9.86
CA GLY A 42 -5.13 3.55 10.64
C GLY A 42 -3.90 2.69 10.86
N ASP A 43 -4.10 1.40 11.15
CA ASP A 43 -2.98 0.46 11.32
C ASP A 43 -2.19 0.29 10.03
N LEU A 44 -2.87 0.24 8.89
CA LEU A 44 -2.19 0.16 7.59
C LEU A 44 -1.36 1.41 7.33
N GLU A 45 -1.92 2.57 7.59
CA GLU A 45 -1.26 3.85 7.30
C GLU A 45 -0.05 4.08 8.21
N ARG A 46 -0.12 3.58 9.45
CA ARG A 46 1.02 3.69 10.37
C ARG A 46 2.07 2.61 10.15
N GLY A 47 1.80 1.66 9.26
CA GLY A 47 2.73 0.58 9.01
C GLY A 47 2.70 -0.49 10.08
N CYS A 48 1.66 -0.54 10.92
CA CYS A 48 1.53 -1.54 11.97
C CYS A 48 1.02 -2.88 11.45
N SER A 49 0.30 -2.84 10.32
CA SER A 49 -0.28 -4.04 9.70
C SER A 49 0.01 -4.03 8.21
N CYS A 50 0.09 -5.22 7.63
CA CYS A 50 0.23 -5.35 6.18
C CYS A 50 -1.16 -5.42 5.56
N CYS A 51 -1.32 -4.87 4.37
CA CYS A 51 -2.57 -4.96 3.64
C CYS A 51 -2.83 -6.41 3.22
N SER A 52 -4.09 -6.80 3.26
CA SER A 52 -4.50 -8.08 2.68
C SER A 52 -4.57 -7.94 1.16
N ALA A 53 -4.74 -9.06 0.47
CA ALA A 53 -4.88 -9.02 -0.99
C ALA A 53 -6.09 -8.18 -1.40
N ILE A 54 -7.20 -8.30 -0.66
CA ILE A 54 -8.40 -7.54 -1.00
C ILE A 54 -8.23 -6.06 -0.70
N ASP A 55 -7.52 -5.71 0.37
CA ASP A 55 -7.20 -4.32 0.69
C ASP A 55 -6.39 -3.70 -0.45
N LEU A 56 -5.38 -4.43 -0.90
CA LEU A 56 -4.53 -3.95 -1.99
C LEU A 56 -5.33 -3.78 -3.27
N LEU A 57 -6.22 -4.74 -3.56
CA LEU A 57 -7.03 -4.66 -4.77
C LEU A 57 -7.90 -3.40 -4.76
N PHE A 58 -8.61 -3.13 -3.65
CA PHE A 58 -9.43 -1.93 -3.58
C PHE A 58 -8.59 -0.66 -3.67
N PHE A 59 -7.39 -0.68 -3.09
CA PHE A 59 -6.48 0.45 -3.22
C PHE A 59 -6.11 0.69 -4.68
N LEU A 60 -5.75 -0.36 -5.41
CA LEU A 60 -5.37 -0.23 -6.82
C LEU A 60 -6.53 0.30 -7.67
N LEU A 61 -7.77 -0.08 -7.31
CA LEU A 61 -8.95 0.38 -8.04
C LEU A 61 -9.21 1.87 -7.84
N MET A 62 -8.62 2.49 -6.83
CA MET A 62 -8.73 3.94 -6.63
C MET A 62 -7.77 4.74 -7.51
N LEU A 63 -6.77 4.09 -8.07
CA LEU A 63 -5.70 4.78 -8.80
C LEU A 63 -6.12 5.07 -10.23
N GLU A 64 -5.68 6.24 -10.73
CA GLU A 64 -5.79 6.54 -12.15
C GLU A 64 -4.77 5.69 -12.91
N PRO A 65 -4.92 5.51 -14.23
CA PRO A 65 -4.02 4.62 -14.99
C PRO A 65 -2.54 4.96 -14.83
N ASP A 66 -2.18 6.23 -14.81
CA ASP A 66 -0.79 6.64 -14.65
C ASP A 66 -0.29 6.37 -13.23
N GLU A 67 -1.15 6.60 -12.24
CA GLU A 67 -0.83 6.28 -10.84
C GLU A 67 -0.64 4.79 -10.65
N LEU A 68 -1.50 3.98 -11.27
CA LEU A 68 -1.42 2.54 -11.19
C LEU A 68 -0.11 2.03 -11.78
N THR A 69 0.23 2.52 -12.97
CA THR A 69 1.48 2.13 -13.63
C THR A 69 2.68 2.48 -12.76
N ALA A 70 2.70 3.71 -12.20
CA ALA A 70 3.80 4.14 -11.35
C ALA A 70 3.90 3.30 -10.08
N PHE A 71 2.76 3.00 -9.45
CA PHE A 71 2.73 2.20 -8.23
C PHE A 71 3.30 0.80 -8.48
N LEU A 72 2.83 0.14 -9.53
CA LEU A 72 3.28 -1.21 -9.84
C LEU A 72 4.75 -1.24 -10.27
N ALA A 73 5.19 -0.26 -11.05
CA ALA A 73 6.58 -0.18 -11.47
C ALA A 73 7.53 -0.03 -10.27
N GLN A 74 7.15 0.82 -9.31
CA GLN A 74 7.97 1.04 -8.12
C GLN A 74 7.98 -0.20 -7.23
N MET A 75 6.83 -0.86 -7.07
CA MET A 75 6.75 -2.08 -6.28
C MET A 75 7.59 -3.19 -6.91
N LYS A 76 7.53 -3.30 -8.23
CA LYS A 76 8.33 -4.28 -8.97
C LYS A 76 9.82 -4.05 -8.75
N LYS A 77 10.24 -2.79 -8.76
CA LYS A 77 11.63 -2.43 -8.51
C LYS A 77 12.06 -2.82 -7.10
N GLN A 78 11.25 -2.51 -6.11
CA GLN A 78 11.57 -2.83 -4.72
C GLN A 78 11.67 -4.33 -4.49
N PHE A 79 10.76 -5.10 -5.10
CA PHE A 79 10.79 -6.56 -4.95
C PHE A 79 12.01 -7.16 -5.66
N ARG A 80 12.41 -6.56 -6.78
CA ARG A 80 13.62 -7.02 -7.47
C ARG A 80 14.87 -6.78 -6.62
N GLU A 81 14.94 -5.62 -5.96
CA GLU A 81 16.04 -5.33 -5.05
C GLU A 81 16.04 -6.26 -3.85
N GLN A 82 14.85 -6.60 -3.34
CA GLN A 82 14.71 -7.54 -2.26
C GLN A 82 15.20 -8.93 -2.67
N ASP A 83 14.87 -9.37 -3.89
CA ASP A 83 15.36 -10.64 -4.44
C ASP A 83 16.88 -10.69 -4.42
N GLN A 84 17.54 -9.62 -4.86
CA GLN A 84 18.99 -9.56 -4.90
C GLN A 84 19.60 -9.66 -3.50
N GLN A 85 18.98 -9.01 -2.54
CA GLN A 85 19.46 -9.07 -1.16
C GLN A 85 19.29 -10.45 -0.55
N GLU A 86 18.17 -11.12 -0.86
CA GLU A 86 17.90 -12.43 -0.25
C GLU A 86 18.65 -13.56 -0.91
N VAL A 87 19.08 -13.38 -2.14
CA VAL A 87 19.89 -14.37 -2.83
C VAL A 87 21.37 -14.30 -2.41
N ALA A 88 21.79 -13.13 -2.03
CA ALA A 88 23.19 -12.90 -1.59
C ALA A 88 23.51 -13.56 -0.23
#